data_593f657b9d6bf6a5d5c6b857d4e0e0b8
#
_entry.id   593f657b9d6bf6a5d5c6b857d4e0e0b8
#
_cell.length_a   1.000
_cell.length_b   1.000
_cell.length_c   1.000
_cell.angle_alpha   90.00
_cell.angle_beta   90.00
_cell.angle_gamma   90.00
#
_symmetry.space_group_name_H-M   'P 1'
#
loop_
_entity.id
_entity.type
_entity.pdbx_description
1 polymer ?
#
loop_
_entity_poly.entity_id
_entity_poly.type
_entity_poly.pdbx_seq_one_letter_code
_entity_poly.pdbx_strand_id
1 'polypeptide(L)'
;WCGIANGAEDILLPERYNGDEQAIINHIIDGRKKGKKHHLIINAEGIGHSTGMARRIEAATGIETRATILGYMQRGGSPTCKDRMYASIMGSYAVDLLVAGKSNRLVAYKNGKFVDYDIDEALAMTKDIDEYEFNISGLLSN
;
A
#
# COMPACT_ATOMS: atom_id res chain seq x y z
N TRP A 1 4.63 -3.36 0.76
CA TRP A 1 5.88 -2.95 1.44
C TRP A 1 5.66 -2.63 2.91
N CYS A 2 4.70 -1.75 3.24
CA CYS A 2 4.45 -1.38 4.65
C CYS A 2 4.10 -2.59 5.51
N GLY A 3 3.31 -3.53 5.00
CA GLY A 3 2.97 -4.76 5.71
C GLY A 3 4.19 -5.62 6.00
N ILE A 4 5.01 -5.88 4.98
CA ILE A 4 6.25 -6.65 5.14
C ILE A 4 7.20 -5.96 6.12
N ALA A 5 7.41 -4.65 5.96
CA ALA A 5 8.34 -3.88 6.80
C ALA A 5 7.92 -3.83 8.28
N ASN A 6 6.63 -3.95 8.58
CA ASN A 6 6.09 -3.92 9.94
C ASN A 6 5.65 -5.29 10.47
N GLY A 7 5.91 -6.37 9.72
CA GLY A 7 5.57 -7.73 10.14
C GLY A 7 4.08 -7.98 10.25
N ALA A 8 3.28 -7.41 9.33
CA ALA A 8 1.85 -7.67 9.32
C ALA A 8 1.55 -9.13 8.97
N GLU A 9 0.65 -9.74 9.71
CA GLU A 9 0.19 -11.10 9.46
C GLU A 9 -0.75 -11.18 8.26
N ASP A 10 -1.60 -10.15 8.06
CA ASP A 10 -2.48 -10.07 6.90
C ASP A 10 -2.33 -8.73 6.19
N ILE A 11 -2.23 -8.79 4.86
CA ILE A 11 -2.16 -7.62 3.98
C ILE A 11 -3.29 -7.72 2.97
N LEU A 12 -4.27 -6.83 3.11
CA LEU A 12 -5.47 -6.82 2.27
C LEU A 12 -5.30 -5.78 1.17
N LEU A 13 -5.28 -6.25 -0.07
CA LEU A 13 -5.17 -5.43 -1.27
C LEU A 13 -6.40 -5.63 -2.15
N PRO A 14 -6.98 -4.57 -2.75
CA PRO A 14 -8.17 -4.70 -3.60
C PRO A 14 -8.00 -5.72 -4.73
N GLU A 15 -6.80 -5.85 -5.25
CA GLU A 15 -6.45 -6.73 -6.36
C GLU A 15 -6.43 -8.22 -5.96
N ARG A 16 -6.41 -8.52 -4.65
CA ARG A 16 -6.22 -9.89 -4.12
C ARG A 16 -7.31 -10.31 -3.13
N TYR A 17 -7.90 -9.36 -2.43
CA TYR A 17 -8.88 -9.66 -1.42
C TYR A 17 -10.23 -10.00 -2.04
N ASN A 18 -10.69 -11.21 -1.79
CA ASN A 18 -11.95 -11.74 -2.31
C ASN A 18 -13.16 -11.53 -1.37
N GLY A 19 -12.98 -10.81 -0.26
CA GLY A 19 -14.01 -10.60 0.76
C GLY A 19 -14.07 -11.69 1.84
N ASP A 20 -13.15 -12.63 1.87
CA ASP A 20 -13.13 -13.73 2.85
C ASP A 20 -12.58 -13.26 4.20
N GLU A 21 -13.44 -12.65 5.02
CA GLU A 21 -13.09 -12.29 6.41
C GLU A 21 -12.92 -13.54 7.30
N GLN A 22 -13.54 -14.66 6.93
CA GLN A 22 -13.42 -15.88 7.73
C GLN A 22 -12.00 -16.44 7.70
N ALA A 23 -11.29 -16.31 6.58
CA ALA A 23 -9.89 -16.70 6.49
C ALA A 23 -9.03 -15.89 7.48
N ILE A 24 -9.27 -14.58 7.59
CA ILE A 24 -8.57 -13.70 8.55
C ILE A 24 -8.88 -14.12 9.98
N ILE A 25 -10.14 -14.35 10.31
CA ILE A 25 -10.58 -14.81 11.64
C ILE A 25 -9.89 -16.13 12.01
N ASN A 26 -9.85 -17.08 11.09
CA ASN A 26 -9.19 -18.36 11.31
C ASN A 26 -7.68 -18.19 11.54
N HIS A 27 -7.02 -17.31 10.76
CA HIS A 27 -5.61 -17.01 10.92
C HIS A 27 -5.30 -16.40 12.31
N ILE A 28 -6.14 -15.48 12.78
CA ILE A 28 -6.04 -14.91 14.13
C ILE A 28 -6.17 -15.98 15.21
N ILE A 29 -7.19 -16.84 15.11
CA ILE A 29 -7.45 -17.93 16.08
C ILE A 29 -6.27 -18.90 16.11
N ASP A 30 -5.75 -19.30 14.96
CA ASP A 30 -4.63 -20.23 14.88
C ASP A 30 -3.32 -19.62 15.37
N GLY A 31 -3.09 -18.35 15.07
CA GLY A 31 -1.97 -17.59 15.63
C GLY A 31 -2.02 -17.56 17.16
N ARG A 32 -3.22 -17.34 17.73
CA ARG A 32 -3.42 -17.35 19.17
C ARG A 32 -3.13 -18.72 19.80
N LYS A 33 -3.56 -19.83 19.16
CA LYS A 33 -3.24 -21.19 19.59
C LYS A 33 -1.74 -21.46 19.61
N LYS A 34 -0.99 -20.88 18.66
CA LYS A 34 0.47 -20.94 18.58
C LYS A 34 1.19 -19.99 19.57
N GLY A 35 0.45 -19.24 20.39
CA GLY A 35 0.99 -18.35 21.41
C GLY A 35 1.24 -16.91 20.94
N LYS A 36 0.80 -16.49 19.74
CA LYS A 36 0.87 -15.09 19.30
C LYS A 36 0.00 -14.20 20.21
N LYS A 37 0.53 -13.07 20.59
CA LYS A 37 -0.13 -12.13 21.50
C LYS A 37 -0.82 -10.97 20.78
N HIS A 38 -0.44 -10.72 19.53
CA HIS A 38 -0.98 -9.66 18.67
C HIS A 38 -1.12 -10.17 17.26
N HIS A 39 -1.93 -9.47 16.47
CA HIS A 39 -2.14 -9.71 15.05
C HIS A 39 -2.31 -8.36 14.35
N LEU A 40 -1.46 -8.07 13.39
CA LEU A 40 -1.48 -6.82 12.64
C LEU A 40 -2.03 -7.06 11.24
N ILE A 41 -3.10 -6.34 10.91
CA ILE A 41 -3.73 -6.37 9.59
C ILE A 41 -3.50 -5.03 8.91
N ILE A 42 -2.90 -5.02 7.74
CA ILE A 42 -2.83 -3.84 6.88
C ILE A 42 -3.95 -3.90 5.86
N ASN A 43 -4.93 -3.00 5.99
CA ASN A 43 -6.06 -2.92 5.09
C ASN A 43 -5.88 -1.71 4.15
N ALA A 44 -5.76 -1.94 2.85
CA ALA A 44 -5.64 -0.88 1.87
C ALA A 44 -6.94 -0.04 1.79
N GLU A 45 -6.80 1.26 1.53
CA GLU A 45 -7.92 2.20 1.42
C GLU A 45 -9.00 1.74 0.43
N GLY A 46 -8.58 1.12 -0.68
CA GLY A 46 -9.51 0.64 -1.71
C GLY A 46 -10.46 -0.49 -1.27
N ILE A 47 -10.16 -1.19 -0.18
CA ILE A 47 -11.06 -2.17 0.44
C ILE A 47 -12.06 -1.45 1.35
N GLY A 48 -11.61 -0.45 2.10
CA GLY A 48 -12.44 0.33 3.00
C GLY A 48 -12.94 -0.44 4.23
N HIS A 49 -13.98 0.08 4.85
CA HIS A 49 -14.76 -0.55 5.94
C HIS A 49 -13.96 -1.07 7.16
N SER A 50 -12.74 -0.59 7.39
CA SER A 50 -11.81 -1.08 8.42
C SER A 50 -12.44 -1.11 9.83
N THR A 51 -13.20 -0.08 10.21
CA THR A 51 -13.88 -0.04 11.52
C THR A 51 -14.95 -1.13 11.66
N GLY A 52 -15.73 -1.37 10.59
CA GLY A 52 -16.73 -2.43 10.56
C GLY A 52 -16.09 -3.82 10.62
N MET A 53 -15.02 -4.03 9.86
CA MET A 53 -14.22 -5.26 9.87
C MET A 53 -13.66 -5.55 11.26
N ALA A 54 -13.05 -4.56 11.92
CA ALA A 54 -12.51 -4.73 13.27
C ALA A 54 -13.59 -5.20 14.27
N ARG A 55 -14.80 -4.61 14.23
CA ARG A 55 -15.91 -5.03 15.08
C ARG A 55 -16.37 -6.47 14.81
N ARG A 56 -16.41 -6.90 13.56
CA ARG A 56 -16.80 -8.28 13.21
C ARG A 56 -15.74 -9.28 13.63
N ILE A 57 -14.46 -8.95 13.46
CA ILE A 57 -13.35 -9.78 13.92
C ILE A 57 -13.39 -9.92 15.45
N GLU A 58 -13.57 -8.80 16.17
CA GLU A 58 -13.68 -8.83 17.63
C GLU A 58 -14.88 -9.68 18.09
N ALA A 59 -16.04 -9.53 17.48
CA ALA A 59 -17.24 -10.31 17.80
C ALA A 59 -17.04 -11.82 17.54
N ALA A 60 -16.30 -12.20 16.50
CA ALA A 60 -16.07 -13.58 16.13
C ALA A 60 -14.96 -14.25 16.96
N THR A 61 -13.94 -13.49 17.37
CA THR A 61 -12.74 -14.04 18.04
C THR A 61 -12.73 -13.81 19.55
N GLY A 62 -13.52 -12.85 20.05
CA GLY A 62 -13.44 -12.36 21.43
C GLY A 62 -12.14 -11.61 21.75
N ILE A 63 -11.35 -11.26 20.73
CA ILE A 63 -10.08 -10.54 20.89
C ILE A 63 -10.31 -9.07 20.58
N GLU A 64 -9.94 -8.18 21.49
CA GLU A 64 -10.03 -6.74 21.29
C GLU A 64 -9.34 -6.38 19.97
N THR A 65 -10.08 -5.73 19.07
CA THR A 65 -9.62 -5.36 17.73
C THR A 65 -9.90 -3.89 17.47
N ARG A 66 -8.86 -3.14 17.13
CA ARG A 66 -8.92 -1.70 16.89
C ARG A 66 -8.53 -1.37 15.46
N ALA A 67 -9.33 -0.55 14.80
CA ALA A 67 -8.99 0.02 13.49
C ALA A 67 -8.39 1.42 13.66
N THR A 68 -7.22 1.65 13.09
CA THR A 68 -6.59 2.97 13.01
C THR A 68 -6.58 3.43 11.56
N ILE A 69 -7.30 4.52 11.27
CA ILE A 69 -7.33 5.12 9.93
C ILE A 69 -6.20 6.16 9.86
N LEU A 70 -5.15 5.85 9.13
CA LEU A 70 -3.93 6.67 9.12
C LEU A 70 -4.11 8.04 8.44
N GLY A 71 -4.95 8.13 7.41
CA GLY A 71 -5.27 9.40 6.75
C GLY A 71 -4.02 10.17 6.29
N TYR A 72 -3.92 11.43 6.66
CA TYR A 72 -2.84 12.32 6.25
C TYR A 72 -1.45 11.93 6.81
N MET A 73 -1.37 11.13 7.86
CA MET A 73 -0.09 10.60 8.35
C MET A 73 0.72 9.89 7.27
N GLN A 74 0.06 9.26 6.31
CA GLN A 74 0.73 8.57 5.20
C GLN A 74 1.37 9.53 4.19
N ARG A 75 1.00 10.80 4.20
CA ARG A 75 1.41 11.82 3.22
C ARG A 75 2.40 12.82 3.77
N GLY A 76 2.63 12.80 5.07
CA GLY A 76 3.38 13.80 5.80
C GLY A 76 4.77 13.34 6.19
N GLY A 77 5.55 14.32 6.63
CA GLY A 77 6.91 14.17 7.10
C GLY A 77 7.87 15.10 6.38
N SER A 78 9.04 15.28 6.95
CA SER A 78 10.11 16.05 6.29
C SER A 78 10.62 15.26 5.08
N PRO A 79 10.75 15.89 3.89
CA PRO A 79 11.24 15.23 2.71
C PRO A 79 12.69 14.77 2.90
N THR A 80 12.98 13.57 2.45
CA THR A 80 14.33 13.00 2.44
C THR A 80 15.19 13.63 1.35
N CYS A 81 16.49 13.34 1.34
CA CYS A 81 17.38 13.73 0.24
C CYS A 81 16.85 13.22 -1.12
N LYS A 82 16.37 11.99 -1.16
CA LYS A 82 15.80 11.38 -2.37
C LYS A 82 14.56 12.12 -2.85
N ASP A 83 13.64 12.46 -1.96
CA ASP A 83 12.43 13.22 -2.29
C ASP A 83 12.78 14.57 -2.90
N ARG A 84 13.71 15.29 -2.29
CA ARG A 84 14.16 16.61 -2.76
C ARG A 84 14.83 16.55 -4.13
N MET A 85 15.72 15.57 -4.31
CA MET A 85 16.41 15.35 -5.58
C MET A 85 15.41 15.02 -6.70
N TYR A 86 14.49 14.09 -6.46
CA TYR A 86 13.50 13.70 -7.45
C TYR A 86 12.58 14.87 -7.80
N ALA A 87 12.07 15.59 -6.80
CA ALA A 87 11.23 16.76 -7.04
C ALA A 87 11.94 17.83 -7.88
N SER A 88 13.20 18.12 -7.58
CA SER A 88 13.99 19.11 -8.31
C SER A 88 14.23 18.71 -9.77
N ILE A 89 14.61 17.44 -10.01
CA ILE A 89 14.85 16.93 -11.37
C ILE A 89 13.54 16.87 -12.17
N MET A 90 12.46 16.35 -11.56
CA MET A 90 11.16 16.25 -12.23
C MET A 90 10.59 17.63 -12.53
N GLY A 91 10.74 18.60 -11.63
CA GLY A 91 10.32 19.99 -11.85
C GLY A 91 11.10 20.65 -12.99
N SER A 92 12.43 20.51 -13.02
CA SER A 92 13.27 20.99 -14.10
C SER A 92 12.87 20.37 -15.44
N TYR A 93 12.71 19.06 -15.47
CA TYR A 93 12.31 18.35 -16.68
C TYR A 93 10.92 18.79 -17.19
N ALA A 94 9.97 19.03 -16.30
CA ALA A 94 8.66 19.58 -16.70
C ALA A 94 8.78 20.96 -17.36
N VAL A 95 9.65 21.82 -16.84
CA VAL A 95 9.93 23.15 -17.46
C VAL A 95 10.57 22.96 -18.83
N ASP A 96 11.55 22.07 -18.99
CA ASP A 96 12.20 21.79 -20.25
C ASP A 96 11.20 21.32 -21.33
N LEU A 97 10.23 20.48 -20.94
CA LEU A 97 9.15 20.05 -21.82
C LEU A 97 8.29 21.23 -22.29
N LEU A 98 7.94 22.16 -21.38
CA LEU A 98 7.17 23.35 -21.73
C LEU A 98 7.97 24.29 -22.67
N VAL A 99 9.24 24.50 -22.39
CA VAL A 99 10.13 25.30 -23.25
C VAL A 99 10.26 24.68 -24.66
N ALA A 100 10.25 23.32 -24.72
CA ALA A 100 10.23 22.60 -26.00
C ALA A 100 8.85 22.58 -26.68
N GLY A 101 7.86 23.31 -26.16
CA GLY A 101 6.51 23.40 -26.73
C GLY A 101 5.65 22.15 -26.50
N LYS A 102 6.06 21.25 -25.63
CA LYS A 102 5.27 20.07 -25.27
C LYS A 102 4.28 20.40 -24.18
N SER A 103 3.02 20.04 -24.37
CA SER A 103 1.93 20.15 -23.39
C SER A 103 1.31 18.78 -23.12
N ASN A 104 0.43 18.69 -22.15
CA ASN A 104 -0.26 17.45 -21.79
C ASN A 104 0.71 16.33 -21.42
N ARG A 105 1.80 16.66 -20.69
CA ARG A 105 2.83 15.69 -20.30
C ARG A 105 2.84 15.44 -18.80
N LEU A 106 3.03 14.18 -18.42
CA LEU A 106 3.29 13.73 -17.05
C LEU A 106 4.75 13.32 -16.95
N VAL A 107 5.49 13.93 -16.02
CA VAL A 107 6.86 13.52 -15.71
C VAL A 107 6.84 12.41 -14.66
N ALA A 108 7.58 11.35 -14.90
CA ALA A 108 7.63 10.17 -14.03
C ALA A 108 9.06 9.66 -13.83
N TYR A 109 9.24 8.81 -12.83
CA TYR A 109 10.46 8.05 -12.62
C TYR A 109 10.17 6.56 -12.84
N LYS A 110 10.83 5.95 -13.81
CA LYS A 110 10.62 4.55 -14.18
C LYS A 110 11.95 3.88 -14.55
N ASN A 111 12.20 2.71 -14.00
CA ASN A 111 13.40 1.90 -14.29
C ASN A 111 14.72 2.67 -14.17
N GLY A 112 14.86 3.47 -13.11
CA GLY A 112 16.09 4.23 -12.88
C GLY A 112 16.23 5.53 -13.68
N LYS A 113 15.22 5.94 -14.46
CA LYS A 113 15.27 7.12 -15.34
C LYS A 113 14.06 8.01 -15.13
N PHE A 114 14.27 9.32 -15.34
CA PHE A 114 13.18 10.28 -15.47
C PHE A 114 12.69 10.24 -16.92
N VAL A 115 11.37 10.11 -17.07
CA VAL A 115 10.69 9.96 -18.36
C VAL A 115 9.45 10.83 -18.40
N ASP A 116 8.90 11.07 -19.58
CA ASP A 116 7.63 11.75 -19.75
C ASP A 116 6.66 10.89 -20.59
N TYR A 117 5.39 11.01 -20.26
CA TYR A 117 4.28 10.36 -20.95
C TYR A 117 3.21 11.38 -21.32
N ASP A 118 2.41 11.09 -22.31
CA ASP A 118 1.13 11.76 -22.47
C ASP A 118 0.25 11.45 -21.24
N ILE A 119 -0.57 12.43 -20.79
CA ILE A 119 -1.37 12.27 -19.59
C ILE A 119 -2.41 11.15 -19.77
N ASP A 120 -3.06 11.07 -20.92
CA ASP A 120 -4.09 10.05 -21.17
C ASP A 120 -3.46 8.64 -21.25
N GLU A 121 -2.28 8.54 -21.89
CA GLU A 121 -1.48 7.31 -21.88
C GLU A 121 -1.08 6.90 -20.47
N ALA A 122 -0.60 7.83 -19.66
CA ALA A 122 -0.18 7.57 -18.30
C ALA A 122 -1.34 7.12 -17.39
N LEU A 123 -2.52 7.71 -17.56
CA LEU A 123 -3.73 7.34 -16.81
C LEU A 123 -4.26 5.95 -17.19
N ALA A 124 -4.00 5.50 -18.41
CA ALA A 124 -4.36 4.16 -18.86
C ALA A 124 -3.39 3.06 -18.38
N MET A 125 -2.21 3.45 -17.85
CA MET A 125 -1.24 2.48 -17.33
C MET A 125 -1.72 1.86 -16.02
N THR A 126 -1.57 0.55 -15.91
CA THR A 126 -1.79 -0.20 -14.66
C THR A 126 -0.46 -0.65 -14.08
N LYS A 127 -0.44 -0.83 -12.78
CA LYS A 127 0.69 -1.42 -12.07
C LYS A 127 0.25 -2.71 -11.42
N ASP A 128 0.87 -3.81 -11.81
CA ASP A 128 0.62 -5.10 -11.19
C ASP A 128 1.31 -5.20 -9.83
N ILE A 129 0.80 -6.10 -8.99
CA ILE A 129 1.43 -6.47 -7.73
C ILE A 129 2.64 -7.35 -8.04
N ASP A 130 3.76 -7.09 -7.36
CA ASP A 130 4.89 -8.01 -7.40
C ASP A 130 4.53 -9.28 -6.63
N GLU A 131 4.37 -10.38 -7.38
CA GLU A 131 3.97 -11.69 -6.84
C GLU A 131 4.97 -12.24 -5.84
N TYR A 132 6.24 -12.01 -6.07
CA TYR A 132 7.29 -12.47 -5.17
C TYR A 132 7.23 -11.74 -3.82
N GLU A 133 7.12 -10.41 -3.85
CA GLU A 133 6.96 -9.59 -2.64
C GLU A 133 5.67 -9.97 -1.88
N PHE A 134 4.56 -10.17 -2.61
CA PHE A 134 3.30 -10.56 -1.99
C PHE A 134 3.38 -11.94 -1.31
N ASN A 135 3.99 -12.92 -1.97
CA ASN A 135 4.14 -14.26 -1.43
C ASN A 135 5.06 -14.30 -0.20
N ILE A 136 6.12 -13.49 -0.19
CA ILE A 136 7.00 -13.37 0.99
C ILE A 136 6.21 -12.89 2.21
N SER A 137 5.25 -11.97 2.07
CA SER A 137 4.46 -11.50 3.20
C SER A 137 3.75 -12.65 3.92
N GLY A 138 3.19 -13.59 3.18
CA GLY A 138 2.55 -14.78 3.73
C GLY A 138 3.51 -15.75 4.43
N LEU A 139 4.76 -15.84 3.97
CA LEU A 139 5.79 -16.67 4.62
C LEU A 139 6.30 -16.09 5.93
N LEU A 140 6.39 -14.76 6.02
CA LEU A 140 6.90 -14.07 7.21
C LEU A 140 5.85 -13.93 8.32
N SER A 141 4.58 -14.12 8.00
CA SER A 141 3.45 -13.99 8.94
C SER A 141 3.18 -15.27 9.78
N ASN A 142 3.80 -16.39 9.46
CA ASN A 142 3.58 -17.71 10.11
C ASN A 142 4.37 -17.92 11.40
#